data_62e90d68feaa816f1439afab9bf6c23a
#
_entry.id   62e90d68feaa816f1439afab9bf6c23a
#
_cell.length_a   1.000
_cell.length_b   1.000
_cell.length_c   1.000
_cell.angle_alpha   90.00
_cell.angle_beta   90.00
_cell.angle_gamma   90.00
#
_symmetry.space_group_name_H-M   'P 1'
#
loop_
_entity.id
_entity.type
_entity.pdbx_description
1 polymer ?
#
loop_
_entity_poly.entity_id
_entity_poly.type
_entity_poly.pdbx_seq_one_letter_code
_entity_poly.pdbx_strand_id
1 'polypeptide(L)'
;MPPAFLLLLRTMKTIKTIMKSNTFWPVVASLVLMTVLLILPTGYEGALSYQNADRVPALVLSTDESDVYDTGLVRTGDQRCHVRILGGQFAGTETDAVNRLNGSMAQDKLFSAGDRAFVVVSHSGGEITTVYMTDHFRLGKEAILAGLFLLLLL
;
A
#
# COMPACT_ATOMS: atom_id res chain seq x y z
N MET A 1 27.21 -37.69 -28.35
CA MET A 1 26.13 -36.72 -28.22
C MET A 1 26.51 -35.70 -27.15
N PRO A 2 26.44 -34.40 -27.41
CA PRO A 2 26.85 -33.41 -26.43
C PRO A 2 25.93 -33.44 -25.20
N PRO A 3 26.45 -33.29 -23.97
CA PRO A 3 25.70 -33.38 -22.73
C PRO A 3 24.53 -32.36 -22.63
N ALA A 4 24.64 -31.25 -23.35
CA ALA A 4 23.60 -30.22 -23.44
C ALA A 4 22.29 -30.70 -24.10
N PHE A 5 22.40 -31.63 -25.08
CA PHE A 5 21.24 -32.18 -25.78
C PHE A 5 20.42 -33.14 -24.88
N LEU A 6 21.09 -33.93 -24.05
CA LEU A 6 20.45 -34.79 -23.06
C LEU A 6 19.74 -33.99 -21.96
N LEU A 7 20.30 -32.87 -21.53
CA LEU A 7 19.68 -31.94 -20.60
C LEU A 7 18.38 -31.31 -21.19
N LEU A 8 18.44 -30.88 -22.45
CA LEU A 8 17.27 -30.32 -23.16
C LEU A 8 16.15 -31.34 -23.31
N LEU A 9 16.44 -32.59 -23.66
CA LEU A 9 15.43 -33.65 -23.74
C LEU A 9 14.84 -33.99 -22.39
N ARG A 10 15.62 -33.97 -21.32
CA ARG A 10 15.16 -34.20 -19.95
C ARG A 10 14.23 -33.08 -19.46
N THR A 11 14.58 -31.81 -19.72
CA THR A 11 13.72 -30.66 -19.39
C THR A 11 12.41 -30.65 -20.18
N MET A 12 12.43 -30.98 -21.48
CA MET A 12 11.20 -31.09 -22.29
C MET A 12 10.28 -32.20 -21.81
N LYS A 13 10.83 -33.33 -21.35
CA LYS A 13 10.03 -34.44 -20.82
C LYS A 13 9.41 -34.07 -19.48
N THR A 14 10.12 -33.36 -18.63
CA THR A 14 9.62 -32.85 -17.35
C THR A 14 8.50 -31.83 -17.56
N ILE A 15 8.67 -30.90 -18.49
CA ILE A 15 7.66 -29.89 -18.84
C ILE A 15 6.38 -30.56 -19.35
N LYS A 16 6.48 -31.57 -20.26
CA LYS A 16 5.31 -32.33 -20.73
C LYS A 16 4.59 -33.06 -19.62
N THR A 17 5.30 -33.58 -18.62
CA THR A 17 4.71 -34.27 -17.48
C THR A 17 3.98 -33.30 -16.56
N ILE A 18 4.53 -32.11 -16.31
CA ILE A 18 3.92 -31.04 -15.53
C ILE A 18 2.66 -30.52 -16.23
N MET A 19 2.71 -30.29 -17.54
CA MET A 19 1.55 -29.84 -18.33
C MET A 19 0.39 -30.85 -18.34
N LYS A 20 0.66 -32.15 -18.15
CA LYS A 20 -0.35 -33.21 -18.08
C LYS A 20 -0.92 -33.38 -16.66
N SER A 21 -0.36 -32.71 -15.65
CA SER A 21 -0.86 -32.75 -14.28
C SER A 21 -2.17 -31.97 -14.18
N ASN A 22 -3.16 -32.56 -13.53
CA ASN A 22 -4.43 -31.90 -13.23
C ASN A 22 -4.27 -30.61 -12.40
N THR A 23 -3.13 -30.45 -11.73
CA THR A 23 -2.80 -29.28 -10.90
C THR A 23 -2.25 -28.12 -11.72
N PHE A 24 -1.70 -28.39 -12.92
CA PHE A 24 -1.09 -27.35 -13.77
C PHE A 24 -2.14 -26.32 -14.26
N TRP A 25 -3.28 -26.79 -14.75
CA TRP A 25 -4.31 -25.93 -15.31
C TRP A 25 -4.92 -24.93 -14.31
N PRO A 26 -5.24 -25.30 -13.07
CA PRO A 26 -5.69 -24.34 -12.06
C PRO A 26 -4.66 -23.24 -11.76
N VAL A 27 -3.37 -23.61 -11.71
CA VAL A 27 -2.28 -22.63 -11.47
C VAL A 27 -2.18 -21.64 -12.63
N VAL A 28 -2.20 -22.13 -13.88
CA VAL A 28 -2.17 -21.25 -15.06
C VAL A 28 -3.41 -20.36 -15.11
N ALA A 29 -4.59 -20.92 -14.86
CA ALA A 29 -5.84 -20.15 -14.82
C ALA A 29 -5.81 -19.06 -13.74
N SER A 30 -5.27 -19.36 -12.57
CA SER A 30 -5.10 -18.40 -11.47
C SER A 30 -4.14 -17.28 -11.84
N LEU A 31 -3.01 -17.60 -12.48
CA LEU A 31 -2.04 -16.60 -12.95
C LEU A 31 -2.64 -15.69 -14.03
N VAL A 32 -3.37 -16.28 -14.99
CA VAL A 32 -4.07 -15.51 -16.04
C VAL A 32 -5.12 -14.61 -15.42
N LEU A 33 -5.95 -15.14 -14.50
CA LEU A 33 -6.97 -14.36 -13.82
C LEU A 33 -6.35 -13.20 -13.02
N MET A 34 -5.27 -13.47 -12.30
CA MET A 34 -4.54 -12.44 -11.56
C MET A 34 -3.97 -11.35 -12.49
N THR A 35 -3.41 -11.75 -13.63
CA THR A 35 -2.91 -10.80 -14.64
C THR A 35 -4.03 -9.96 -15.22
N VAL A 36 -5.17 -10.58 -15.54
CA VAL A 36 -6.37 -9.86 -16.03
C VAL A 36 -6.88 -8.88 -14.99
N LEU A 37 -6.96 -9.27 -13.71
CA LEU A 37 -7.39 -8.38 -12.62
C LEU A 37 -6.45 -7.19 -12.41
N LEU A 38 -5.14 -7.37 -12.65
CA LEU A 38 -4.16 -6.28 -12.55
C LEU A 38 -4.26 -5.29 -13.72
N ILE A 39 -4.72 -5.74 -14.89
CA ILE A 39 -4.86 -4.91 -16.11
C ILE A 39 -6.25 -4.27 -16.18
N LEU A 40 -7.27 -4.87 -15.57
CA LEU A 40 -8.62 -4.32 -15.56
C LEU A 40 -8.63 -2.95 -14.86
N PRO A 41 -9.16 -1.91 -15.51
CA PRO A 41 -9.36 -0.62 -14.88
C PRO A 41 -10.26 -0.82 -13.65
N THR A 42 -9.83 -0.31 -12.51
CA THR A 42 -10.53 -0.49 -11.23
C THR A 42 -11.83 0.31 -11.15
N GLY A 43 -12.12 1.14 -12.16
CA GLY A 43 -13.28 2.03 -12.20
C GLY A 43 -13.15 3.25 -11.30
N TYR A 44 -12.07 3.34 -10.51
CA TYR A 44 -11.78 4.49 -9.63
C TYR A 44 -10.89 5.54 -10.30
N GLU A 45 -10.38 5.28 -11.50
CA GLU A 45 -9.49 6.16 -12.27
C GLU A 45 -10.16 7.49 -12.66
N GLY A 46 -11.49 7.54 -12.66
CA GLY A 46 -12.29 8.73 -12.92
C GLY A 46 -12.97 9.34 -11.68
N ALA A 47 -12.64 8.88 -10.47
CA ALA A 47 -13.14 9.49 -9.25
C ALA A 47 -12.54 10.89 -9.11
N LEU A 48 -13.28 11.88 -9.58
CA LEU A 48 -12.88 13.30 -9.73
C LEU A 48 -12.50 13.97 -8.39
N SER A 49 -12.79 13.34 -7.27
CA SER A 49 -12.52 13.89 -5.93
C SER A 49 -11.04 14.08 -5.61
N TYR A 50 -10.12 13.49 -6.40
CA TYR A 50 -8.68 13.51 -6.11
C TYR A 50 -7.81 13.83 -7.36
N GLN A 51 -8.35 14.56 -8.33
CA GLN A 51 -7.62 14.86 -9.58
C GLN A 51 -6.29 15.62 -9.37
N ASN A 52 -6.13 16.29 -8.22
CA ASN A 52 -4.92 17.02 -7.85
C ASN A 52 -4.44 16.59 -6.45
N ALA A 53 -4.51 15.31 -6.13
CA ALA A 53 -4.09 14.79 -4.85
C ALA A 53 -3.28 13.50 -5.03
N ASP A 54 -2.09 13.49 -4.46
CA ASP A 54 -1.17 12.35 -4.47
C ASP A 54 -1.19 11.65 -3.11
N ARG A 55 -1.35 10.32 -3.13
CA ARG A 55 -1.18 9.51 -1.92
C ARG A 55 0.27 9.06 -1.83
N VAL A 56 1.00 9.61 -0.86
CA VAL A 56 2.43 9.39 -0.71
C VAL A 56 2.79 8.99 0.72
N PRO A 57 3.89 8.25 0.93
CA PRO A 57 4.39 7.99 2.27
C PRO A 57 5.01 9.25 2.87
N ALA A 58 4.83 9.43 4.18
CA ALA A 58 5.44 10.50 4.97
C ALA A 58 5.95 9.98 6.31
N LEU A 59 6.89 10.71 6.88
CA LEU A 59 7.41 10.49 8.23
C LEU A 59 6.85 11.58 9.15
N VAL A 60 6.24 11.18 10.25
CA VAL A 60 5.75 12.09 11.28
C VAL A 60 6.93 12.59 12.10
N LEU A 61 7.12 13.90 12.16
CA LEU A 61 8.20 14.54 12.91
C LEU A 61 7.74 14.95 14.31
N SER A 62 6.54 15.53 14.40
CA SER A 62 5.92 15.92 15.66
C SER A 62 4.40 15.88 15.54
N THR A 63 3.71 15.83 16.68
CA THR A 63 2.25 15.80 16.76
C THR A 63 1.77 16.80 17.82
N ASP A 64 0.61 17.39 17.56
CA ASP A 64 -0.13 18.25 18.48
C ASP A 64 -1.57 17.72 18.61
N GLU A 65 -1.96 17.43 19.83
CA GLU A 65 -3.27 16.87 20.19
C GLU A 65 -4.16 17.89 20.92
N SER A 66 -3.81 19.16 20.88
CA SER A 66 -4.55 20.21 21.61
C SER A 66 -6.02 20.31 21.20
N ASP A 67 -6.33 19.98 19.94
CA ASP A 67 -7.69 19.99 19.38
C ASP A 67 -8.34 18.59 19.38
N VAL A 68 -7.77 17.63 20.13
CA VAL A 68 -8.33 16.27 20.28
C VAL A 68 -9.09 16.16 21.60
N TYR A 69 -10.34 15.76 21.50
CA TYR A 69 -11.22 15.51 22.66
C TYR A 69 -11.33 14.02 22.90
N ASP A 70 -10.79 13.56 24.04
CA ASP A 70 -10.87 12.16 24.48
C ASP A 70 -12.00 12.00 25.51
N THR A 71 -13.01 11.20 25.18
CA THR A 71 -14.13 10.89 26.08
C THR A 71 -13.90 9.59 26.86
N GLY A 72 -12.73 8.97 26.75
CA GLY A 72 -12.40 7.68 27.34
C GLY A 72 -12.85 6.48 26.51
N LEU A 73 -13.86 6.62 25.65
CA LEU A 73 -14.34 5.58 24.74
C LEU A 73 -13.95 5.89 23.29
N VAL A 74 -14.09 7.14 22.89
CA VAL A 74 -13.79 7.59 21.52
C VAL A 74 -13.07 8.93 21.57
N ARG A 75 -12.30 9.18 20.52
CA ARG A 75 -11.59 10.45 20.30
C ARG A 75 -12.19 11.17 19.12
N THR A 76 -12.34 12.47 19.24
CA THR A 76 -12.87 13.32 18.17
C THR A 76 -12.04 14.59 18.06
N GLY A 77 -12.06 15.22 16.90
CA GLY A 77 -11.31 16.44 16.65
C GLY A 77 -10.16 16.23 15.66
N ASP A 78 -9.24 17.16 15.62
CA ASP A 78 -8.16 17.18 14.64
C ASP A 78 -6.81 17.08 15.36
N GLN A 79 -6.06 15.98 15.10
CA GLN A 79 -4.65 15.88 15.48
C GLN A 79 -3.81 16.53 14.39
N ARG A 80 -3.02 17.52 14.75
CA ARG A 80 -2.07 18.15 13.82
C ARG A 80 -0.76 17.41 13.84
N CYS A 81 -0.25 17.07 12.67
CA CYS A 81 1.00 16.34 12.50
C CYS A 81 1.94 17.13 11.62
N HIS A 82 3.13 17.44 12.10
CA HIS A 82 4.21 17.96 11.23
C HIS A 82 4.89 16.76 10.59
N VAL A 83 4.91 16.72 9.25
CA VAL A 83 5.36 15.56 8.49
C VAL A 83 6.39 15.93 7.43
N ARG A 84 7.30 14.99 7.14
CA ARG A 84 8.20 15.04 5.98
C ARG A 84 7.72 14.05 4.94
N ILE A 85 7.42 14.54 3.75
CA ILE A 85 6.98 13.72 2.61
C ILE A 85 8.16 12.89 2.11
N LEU A 86 7.97 11.57 1.97
CA LEU A 86 9.03 10.65 1.55
C LEU A 86 8.95 10.24 0.08
N GLY A 87 7.86 10.56 -0.63
CA GLY A 87 7.65 10.15 -2.02
C GLY A 87 6.85 11.16 -2.82
N GLY A 88 6.70 10.89 -4.14
CA GLY A 88 6.01 11.78 -5.06
C GLY A 88 6.80 13.03 -5.43
N GLN A 89 6.10 13.99 -6.05
CA GLN A 89 6.73 15.23 -6.55
C GLN A 89 7.20 16.17 -5.42
N PHE A 90 6.67 16.02 -4.20
CA PHE A 90 7.01 16.83 -3.03
C PHE A 90 7.94 16.11 -2.05
N ALA A 91 8.65 15.06 -2.49
CA ALA A 91 9.55 14.31 -1.64
C ALA A 91 10.61 15.21 -0.98
N GLY A 92 10.81 15.07 0.33
CA GLY A 92 11.73 15.87 1.13
C GLY A 92 11.13 17.15 1.72
N THR A 93 9.92 17.56 1.29
CA THR A 93 9.25 18.73 1.83
C THR A 93 8.64 18.42 3.21
N GLU A 94 8.78 19.37 4.13
CA GLU A 94 8.11 19.34 5.43
C GLU A 94 6.88 20.23 5.40
N THR A 95 5.78 19.72 5.95
CA THR A 95 4.49 20.41 5.92
C THR A 95 3.61 19.92 7.07
N ASP A 96 2.58 20.69 7.39
CA ASP A 96 1.59 20.30 8.36
C ASP A 96 0.49 19.46 7.70
N ALA A 97 0.11 18.39 8.36
CA ALA A 97 -0.94 17.47 7.95
C ALA A 97 -1.98 17.35 9.05
N VAL A 98 -3.24 17.16 8.67
CA VAL A 98 -4.35 17.00 9.59
C VAL A 98 -4.81 15.56 9.61
N ASN A 99 -4.89 14.99 10.81
CA ASN A 99 -5.52 13.70 11.08
C ASN A 99 -6.87 13.93 11.75
N ARG A 100 -7.95 13.74 11.00
CA ARG A 100 -9.31 13.94 11.50
C ARG A 100 -9.84 12.69 12.20
N LEU A 101 -10.21 12.84 13.47
CA LEU A 101 -10.79 11.81 14.31
C LEU A 101 -12.31 12.01 14.37
N ASN A 102 -13.05 10.97 13.97
CA ASN A 102 -14.50 11.03 13.84
C ASN A 102 -15.25 10.28 14.95
N GLY A 103 -14.56 9.82 15.98
CA GLY A 103 -15.14 9.03 17.07
C GLY A 103 -15.31 7.54 16.71
N SER A 104 -14.59 7.05 15.73
CA SER A 104 -14.64 5.65 15.30
C SER A 104 -13.51 4.83 15.90
N MET A 105 -13.80 3.97 16.88
CA MET A 105 -12.80 3.08 17.48
C MET A 105 -12.08 2.17 16.48
N ALA A 106 -12.73 1.84 15.36
CA ALA A 106 -12.19 0.94 14.34
C ALA A 106 -11.35 1.67 13.28
N GLN A 107 -11.65 2.93 13.02
CA GLN A 107 -11.04 3.69 11.90
C GLN A 107 -10.07 4.76 12.36
N ASP A 108 -10.37 5.41 13.51
CA ASP A 108 -9.55 6.50 14.01
C ASP A 108 -8.22 5.97 14.55
N LYS A 109 -7.14 6.59 14.12
CA LYS A 109 -5.77 6.24 14.49
C LYS A 109 -5.04 7.50 14.92
N LEU A 110 -4.34 7.44 16.03
CA LEU A 110 -3.40 8.48 16.43
C LEU A 110 -2.02 8.17 15.86
N PHE A 111 -1.34 9.22 15.47
CA PHE A 111 0.05 9.15 15.03
C PHE A 111 0.97 9.71 16.10
N SER A 112 2.18 9.21 16.13
CA SER A 112 3.25 9.66 17.04
C SER A 112 4.49 10.05 16.24
N ALA A 113 5.34 10.87 16.83
CA ALA A 113 6.62 11.21 16.21
C ALA A 113 7.44 9.94 15.91
N GLY A 114 7.97 9.85 14.69
CA GLY A 114 8.69 8.67 14.18
C GLY A 114 7.81 7.69 13.41
N ASP A 115 6.49 7.83 13.44
CA ASP A 115 5.61 6.95 12.66
C ASP A 115 5.74 7.24 11.15
N ARG A 116 5.64 6.17 10.37
CA ARG A 116 5.44 6.27 8.93
C ARG A 116 3.96 6.15 8.62
N ALA A 117 3.47 7.11 7.85
CA ALA A 117 2.06 7.21 7.47
C ALA A 117 1.92 7.37 5.97
N PHE A 118 0.75 7.07 5.46
CA PHE A 118 0.30 7.56 4.17
C PHE A 118 -0.42 8.89 4.37
N VAL A 119 -0.07 9.85 3.53
CA VAL A 119 -0.72 11.16 3.46
C VAL A 119 -1.29 11.39 2.07
N VAL A 120 -2.38 12.11 2.01
CA VAL A 120 -2.96 12.62 0.76
C VAL A 120 -2.58 14.08 0.66
N VAL A 121 -1.72 14.39 -0.31
CA VAL A 121 -1.23 15.74 -0.58
C VAL A 121 -2.07 16.32 -1.71
N SER A 122 -2.91 17.27 -1.41
CA SER A 122 -3.63 18.06 -2.40
C SER A 122 -2.78 19.25 -2.82
N HIS A 123 -2.68 19.47 -4.12
CA HIS A 123 -1.84 20.54 -4.68
C HIS A 123 -2.58 21.30 -5.79
N SER A 124 -2.23 22.54 -5.98
CA SER A 124 -2.72 23.37 -7.07
C SER A 124 -1.58 24.24 -7.61
N GLY A 125 -1.36 24.19 -8.91
CA GLY A 125 -0.30 24.99 -9.55
C GLY A 125 1.14 24.62 -9.09
N GLY A 126 1.35 23.40 -8.55
CA GLY A 126 2.65 22.96 -8.04
C GLY A 126 2.91 23.32 -6.56
N GLU A 127 1.95 23.94 -5.88
CA GLU A 127 2.02 24.23 -4.46
C GLU A 127 1.10 23.30 -3.65
N ILE A 128 1.56 22.90 -2.47
CA ILE A 128 0.78 22.11 -1.53
C ILE A 128 -0.34 22.97 -0.94
N THR A 129 -1.58 22.54 -1.10
CA THR A 129 -2.75 23.24 -0.56
C THR A 129 -3.17 22.68 0.79
N THR A 130 -3.30 21.35 0.87
CA THR A 130 -3.69 20.65 2.11
C THR A 130 -3.06 19.27 2.14
N VAL A 131 -2.77 18.79 3.35
CA VAL A 131 -2.28 17.44 3.57
C VAL A 131 -3.12 16.76 4.64
N TYR A 132 -3.66 15.59 4.32
CA TYR A 132 -4.45 14.78 5.25
C TYR A 132 -3.74 13.47 5.55
N MET A 133 -3.71 13.10 6.82
CA MET A 133 -3.27 11.76 7.24
C MET A 133 -4.33 10.73 6.85
N THR A 134 -3.89 9.56 6.38
CA THR A 134 -4.83 8.52 5.94
C THR A 134 -4.66 7.23 6.72
N ASP A 135 -3.45 6.67 6.77
CA ASP A 135 -3.20 5.38 7.42
C ASP A 135 -1.72 5.24 7.80
N HIS A 136 -1.43 4.29 8.69
CA HIS A 136 -0.05 3.89 8.97
C HIS A 136 0.56 3.13 7.78
N PHE A 137 1.82 3.42 7.46
CA PHE A 137 2.55 2.71 6.43
C PHE A 137 3.00 1.33 6.94
N ARG A 138 2.25 0.27 6.63
CA ARG A 138 2.47 -1.10 7.11
C ARG A 138 2.88 -2.09 6.03
N LEU A 139 3.03 -1.66 4.77
CA LEU A 139 3.29 -2.53 3.61
C LEU A 139 4.45 -3.51 3.83
N GLY A 140 5.52 -3.10 4.50
CA GLY A 140 6.65 -3.99 4.78
C GLY A 140 6.28 -5.15 5.73
N LYS A 141 5.49 -4.88 6.76
CA LYS A 141 5.05 -5.91 7.73
C LYS A 141 4.05 -6.87 7.08
N GLU A 142 3.15 -6.36 6.25
CA GLU A 142 2.18 -7.15 5.49
C GLU A 142 2.86 -8.04 4.45
N ALA A 143 3.87 -7.54 3.75
CA ALA A 143 4.66 -8.32 2.79
C ALA A 143 5.43 -9.47 3.47
N ILE A 144 6.01 -9.24 4.65
CA ILE A 144 6.69 -10.28 5.44
C ILE A 144 5.68 -11.35 5.86
N LEU A 145 4.51 -10.94 6.37
CA LEU A 145 3.46 -11.87 6.78
C LEU A 145 2.94 -12.72 5.61
N ALA A 146 2.71 -12.08 4.46
CA ALA A 146 2.31 -12.77 3.24
C ALA A 146 3.39 -13.76 2.76
N GLY A 147 4.67 -13.35 2.80
CA GLY A 147 5.80 -14.23 2.47
C GLY A 147 5.91 -15.43 3.40
N LEU A 148 5.75 -15.23 4.71
CA LEU A 148 5.74 -16.31 5.70
C LEU A 148 4.57 -17.28 5.48
N PHE A 149 3.40 -16.75 5.16
CA PHE A 149 2.22 -17.56 4.84
C PHE A 149 2.42 -18.42 3.58
N LEU A 150 3.00 -17.84 2.53
CA LEU A 150 3.36 -18.58 1.31
C LEU A 150 4.38 -19.68 1.59
N LEU A 151 5.35 -19.44 2.47
CA LEU A 151 6.37 -20.42 2.85
C LEU A 151 5.76 -21.59 3.65
N LEU A 152 4.72 -21.33 4.44
CA LEU A 152 3.98 -22.38 5.18
C LEU A 152 3.10 -23.24 4.27
N LEU A 153 2.72 -22.75 3.09
CA LEU A 153 1.90 -23.49 2.12
C LEU A 153 2.73 -24.38 1.18
N LEU A 154 4.05 -24.23 1.17
CA LEU A 154 4.99 -25.04 0.36
C LEU A 154 5.50 -26.24 1.14
#